data_ca842d6b4d0c4f37efc5fd31985a35fe
#
_entry.id   ca842d6b4d0c4f37efc5fd31985a35fe
#
_cell.length_a   1.000
_cell.length_b   1.000
_cell.length_c   1.000
_cell.angle_alpha   90.00
_cell.angle_beta   90.00
_cell.angle_gamma   90.00
#
_symmetry.space_group_name_H-M   'P 1'
#
loop_
_entity.id
_entity.type
_entity.pdbx_description
1 polymer ?
#
loop_
_entity_poly.entity_id
_entity_poly.type
_entity_poly.pdbx_seq_one_letter_code
_entity_poly.pdbx_strand_id
1 'polypeptide(L)'
;ISDLAVVGKKVSGNALRCARNHLLYHGTLLYDMPLEDIGHYLHTPPRQPAYRKGRTHTDFVANISISREALQAAVVSAWQITGSCAHWSPERTRQLVAEKYACKNWTMKIP
;
A
#
# COMPACT_ATOMS: atom_id res chain seq x y z
N ILE A 1 -10.91 -5.78 -6.76
CA ILE A 1 -10.27 -5.72 -5.43
C ILE A 1 -8.95 -6.45 -5.54
N SER A 2 -7.87 -5.77 -5.20
CA SER A 2 -6.48 -6.25 -5.33
C SER A 2 -5.84 -6.50 -3.95
N ASP A 3 -6.63 -6.98 -3.00
CA ASP A 3 -6.13 -7.35 -1.69
C ASP A 3 -5.37 -8.69 -1.75
N LEU A 4 -4.30 -8.82 -0.96
CA LEU A 4 -3.75 -10.12 -0.61
C LEU A 4 -4.26 -10.51 0.78
N ALA A 5 -4.64 -11.77 0.91
CA ALA A 5 -5.15 -12.30 2.16
C ALA A 5 -4.48 -13.64 2.53
N VAL A 6 -4.20 -13.82 3.80
CA VAL A 6 -3.67 -15.06 4.38
C VAL A 6 -4.68 -15.55 5.41
N VAL A 7 -5.13 -16.78 5.29
CA VAL A 7 -6.15 -17.39 6.16
C VAL A 7 -7.37 -16.48 6.35
N GLY A 8 -7.85 -15.87 5.24
CA GLY A 8 -9.02 -15.00 5.24
C GLY A 8 -8.84 -13.64 5.90
N LYS A 9 -7.63 -13.27 6.33
CA LYS A 9 -7.28 -11.94 6.82
C LYS A 9 -6.48 -11.18 5.78
N LYS A 10 -6.81 -9.91 5.58
CA LYS A 10 -6.11 -9.02 4.65
C LYS A 10 -4.73 -8.66 5.22
N VAL A 11 -3.69 -8.88 4.43
CA VAL A 11 -2.30 -8.54 4.77
C VAL A 11 -1.70 -7.48 3.83
N SER A 12 -2.44 -7.12 2.77
CA SER A 12 -1.98 -6.14 1.78
C SER A 12 -3.15 -5.45 1.11
N GLY A 13 -2.99 -4.17 0.84
CA GLY A 13 -3.86 -3.39 -0.03
C GLY A 13 -3.07 -2.88 -1.22
N ASN A 14 -3.59 -3.07 -2.44
CA ASN A 14 -2.87 -2.78 -3.66
C ASN A 14 -3.70 -1.94 -4.62
N ALA A 15 -3.01 -1.23 -5.50
CA ALA A 15 -3.60 -0.51 -6.62
C ALA A 15 -2.77 -0.68 -7.88
N LEU A 16 -3.44 -0.68 -9.02
CA LEU A 16 -2.83 -0.76 -10.33
C LEU A 16 -3.23 0.46 -11.14
N ARG A 17 -2.25 1.15 -11.67
CA ARG A 17 -2.45 2.20 -12.68
C ARG A 17 -1.90 1.72 -14.01
N CYS A 18 -2.77 1.62 -15.01
CA CYS A 18 -2.40 1.35 -16.38
C CYS A 18 -2.22 2.66 -17.14
N ALA A 19 -1.12 2.82 -17.82
CA ALA A 19 -0.87 3.86 -18.78
C ALA A 19 -0.54 3.22 -20.15
N ARG A 20 -0.41 4.04 -21.20
CA ARG A 20 -0.26 3.54 -22.56
C ARG A 20 0.89 2.54 -22.72
N ASN A 21 2.04 2.82 -22.12
CA ASN A 21 3.29 2.07 -22.31
C ASN A 21 3.88 1.50 -21.01
N HIS A 22 3.18 1.65 -19.87
CA HIS A 22 3.68 1.15 -18.58
C HIS A 22 2.55 0.87 -17.61
N LEU A 23 2.86 0.01 -16.67
CA LEU A 23 2.01 -0.32 -15.52
C LEU A 23 2.71 0.15 -14.25
N LEU A 24 1.97 0.75 -13.35
CA LEU A 24 2.39 0.98 -11.98
C LEU A 24 1.52 0.13 -11.06
N TYR A 25 2.11 -0.91 -10.50
CA TYR A 25 1.50 -1.68 -9.42
C TYR A 25 2.17 -1.28 -8.11
N HIS A 26 1.39 -0.86 -7.14
CA HIS A 26 1.89 -0.48 -5.83
C HIS A 26 0.94 -0.94 -4.73
N GLY A 27 1.47 -1.12 -3.55
CA GLY A 27 0.69 -1.56 -2.41
C GLY A 27 1.51 -1.51 -1.12
N THR A 28 0.87 -1.94 -0.06
CA THR A 28 1.46 -2.07 1.26
C THR A 28 1.40 -3.52 1.71
N LEU A 29 2.41 -4.00 2.43
CA LEU A 29 2.40 -5.27 3.14
C LEU A 29 2.45 -4.98 4.63
N LEU A 30 1.50 -5.51 5.38
CA LEU A 30 1.45 -5.38 6.83
C LEU A 30 2.36 -6.45 7.44
N TYR A 31 3.43 -6.05 8.11
CA TYR A 31 4.37 -6.98 8.77
C TYR A 31 4.63 -6.63 10.25
N ASP A 32 4.51 -5.36 10.63
CA ASP A 32 4.76 -4.89 12.01
C ASP A 32 3.94 -3.61 12.29
N MET A 33 2.70 -3.58 11.81
CA MET A 33 1.82 -2.43 12.02
C MET A 33 1.00 -2.63 13.30
N PRO A 34 0.88 -1.61 14.17
CA PRO A 34 -0.13 -1.60 15.23
C PRO A 34 -1.53 -1.64 14.61
N LEU A 35 -2.16 -2.82 14.57
CA LEU A 35 -3.42 -3.02 13.84
C LEU A 35 -4.60 -2.28 14.46
N GLU A 36 -4.55 -2.00 15.74
CA GLU A 36 -5.52 -1.19 16.48
C GLU A 36 -5.62 0.24 15.94
N ASP A 37 -4.51 0.81 15.47
CA ASP A 37 -4.47 2.16 14.91
C ASP A 37 -5.36 2.29 13.67
N ILE A 38 -5.51 1.21 12.90
CA ILE A 38 -6.39 1.21 11.72
C ILE A 38 -7.84 1.49 12.15
N GLY A 39 -8.31 0.85 13.22
CA GLY A 39 -9.64 1.06 13.74
C GLY A 39 -9.81 2.40 14.47
N HIS A 40 -8.71 2.94 14.99
CA HIS A 40 -8.72 4.23 15.68
C HIS A 40 -8.82 5.41 14.71
N TYR A 41 -8.08 5.36 13.60
CA TYR A 41 -8.01 6.48 12.65
C TYR A 41 -8.94 6.34 11.44
N LEU A 42 -9.40 5.12 11.11
CA LEU A 42 -10.20 4.88 9.92
C LEU A 42 -11.58 4.33 10.26
N HIS A 43 -12.60 4.96 9.71
CA HIS A 43 -13.96 4.41 9.73
C HIS A 43 -14.06 3.18 8.84
N THR A 44 -15.04 2.34 9.13
CA THR A 44 -15.37 1.22 8.26
C THR A 44 -15.78 1.74 6.88
N PRO A 45 -15.10 1.31 5.79
CA PRO A 45 -15.40 1.83 4.47
C PRO A 45 -16.80 1.41 4.01
N PRO A 46 -17.53 2.28 3.27
CA PRO A 46 -18.86 1.96 2.77
C PRO A 46 -18.84 0.82 1.74
N ARG A 47 -17.74 0.66 1.00
CA ARG A 47 -17.54 -0.45 0.07
C ARG A 47 -16.58 -1.45 0.69
N GLN A 48 -17.04 -2.66 0.88
CA GLN A 48 -16.27 -3.73 1.50
C GLN A 48 -16.21 -4.96 0.58
N PRO A 49 -15.09 -5.69 0.56
CA PRO A 49 -15.02 -6.95 -0.15
C PRO A 49 -15.93 -7.98 0.54
N ALA A 50 -16.54 -8.85 -0.26
CA ALA A 50 -17.45 -9.87 0.27
C ALA A 50 -16.82 -10.75 1.36
N TYR A 51 -15.53 -11.07 1.23
CA TYR A 51 -14.80 -11.90 2.20
C TYR A 51 -14.58 -11.20 3.55
N ARG A 52 -14.81 -9.88 3.68
CA ARG A 52 -14.75 -9.16 4.97
C ARG A 52 -15.88 -9.58 5.90
N LYS A 53 -17.04 -9.88 5.40
CA LYS A 53 -18.21 -10.38 6.18
C LYS A 53 -18.55 -9.50 7.38
N GLY A 54 -18.45 -8.16 7.24
CA GLY A 54 -18.78 -7.22 8.32
C GLY A 54 -17.81 -7.18 9.50
N ARG A 55 -16.67 -7.86 9.43
CA ARG A 55 -15.66 -7.87 10.50
C ARG A 55 -15.10 -6.47 10.76
N THR A 56 -14.71 -6.22 12.00
CA THR A 56 -13.97 -5.01 12.41
C THR A 56 -12.66 -4.89 11.65
N HIS A 57 -11.94 -3.78 11.77
CA HIS A 57 -10.61 -3.67 11.16
C HIS A 57 -9.64 -4.69 11.77
N THR A 58 -9.58 -4.79 13.08
CA THR A 58 -8.67 -5.71 13.81
C THR A 58 -8.95 -7.18 13.54
N ASP A 59 -10.22 -7.53 13.29
CA ASP A 59 -10.58 -8.91 12.93
C ASP A 59 -10.31 -9.23 11.46
N PHE A 60 -10.30 -8.20 10.61
CA PHE A 60 -10.19 -8.34 9.17
C PHE A 60 -8.74 -8.30 8.65
N VAL A 61 -7.86 -7.52 9.27
CA VAL A 61 -6.47 -7.37 8.86
C VAL A 61 -5.54 -8.23 9.72
N ALA A 62 -4.35 -8.52 9.22
CA ALA A 62 -3.29 -9.18 9.99
C ALA A 62 -1.91 -8.73 9.50
N ASN A 63 -0.93 -8.75 10.39
CA ASN A 63 0.46 -8.69 10.01
C ASN A 63 0.93 -10.05 9.48
N ILE A 64 1.84 -10.02 8.50
CA ILE A 64 2.59 -11.22 8.09
C ILE A 64 3.69 -11.45 9.15
N SER A 65 3.75 -12.67 9.70
CA SER A 65 4.77 -13.04 10.68
C SER A 65 6.14 -13.26 10.03
N ILE A 66 6.76 -12.16 9.59
CA ILE A 66 8.06 -12.18 8.90
C ILE A 66 8.83 -10.89 9.26
N SER A 67 10.16 -10.98 9.36
CA SER A 67 10.97 -9.77 9.56
C SER A 67 11.01 -8.91 8.29
N ARG A 68 11.33 -7.63 8.45
CA ARG A 68 11.48 -6.68 7.35
C ARG A 68 12.49 -7.17 6.31
N GLU A 69 13.63 -7.67 6.79
CA GLU A 69 14.74 -8.13 5.95
C GLU A 69 14.32 -9.37 5.14
N ALA A 70 13.67 -10.33 5.79
CA ALA A 70 13.19 -11.52 5.12
C ALA A 70 12.08 -11.19 4.10
N LEU A 71 11.19 -10.23 4.42
CA LEU A 71 10.17 -9.75 3.49
C LEU A 71 10.80 -9.09 2.26
N GLN A 72 11.79 -8.22 2.46
CA GLN A 72 12.52 -7.57 1.36
C GLN A 72 13.23 -8.61 0.48
N ALA A 73 13.93 -9.57 1.09
CA ALA A 73 14.61 -10.63 0.35
C ALA A 73 13.62 -11.48 -0.47
N ALA A 74 12.45 -11.80 0.09
CA ALA A 74 11.41 -12.55 -0.60
C ALA A 74 10.86 -11.77 -1.82
N VAL A 75 10.63 -10.46 -1.68
CA VAL A 75 10.17 -9.60 -2.79
C VAL A 75 11.22 -9.52 -3.88
N VAL A 76 12.49 -9.28 -3.53
CA VAL A 76 13.60 -9.22 -4.49
C VAL A 76 13.71 -10.54 -5.27
N SER A 77 13.62 -11.66 -4.57
CA SER A 77 13.68 -13.00 -5.19
C SER A 77 12.48 -13.27 -6.10
N ALA A 78 11.28 -13.00 -5.62
CA ALA A 78 10.04 -13.25 -6.37
C ALA A 78 9.95 -12.43 -7.68
N TRP A 79 10.49 -11.22 -7.67
CA TRP A 79 10.53 -10.34 -8.85
C TRP A 79 11.79 -10.53 -9.69
N GLN A 80 12.70 -11.45 -9.32
CA GLN A 80 13.96 -11.73 -10.02
C GLN A 80 14.75 -10.44 -10.30
N ILE A 81 14.84 -9.57 -9.30
CA ILE A 81 15.51 -8.28 -9.45
C ILE A 81 16.99 -8.49 -9.65
N THR A 82 17.52 -8.03 -10.79
CA THR A 82 18.94 -8.19 -11.17
C THR A 82 19.77 -6.93 -10.99
N GLY A 83 19.15 -5.82 -10.59
CA GLY A 83 19.87 -4.55 -10.41
C GLY A 83 19.12 -3.58 -9.48
N SER A 84 19.81 -2.52 -9.12
CA SER A 84 19.23 -1.43 -8.32
C SER A 84 19.06 -0.18 -9.18
N CYS A 85 17.98 0.58 -8.97
CA CYS A 85 17.85 1.91 -9.53
C CYS A 85 18.69 2.88 -8.68
N ALA A 86 19.88 3.22 -9.17
CA ALA A 86 20.77 4.16 -8.50
C ALA A 86 20.37 5.64 -8.70
N HIS A 87 19.50 5.92 -9.67
CA HIS A 87 19.17 7.29 -10.05
C HIS A 87 17.65 7.57 -9.90
N TRP A 88 17.30 8.15 -8.80
CA TRP A 88 16.06 8.90 -8.69
C TRP A 88 16.40 10.40 -8.55
N SER A 89 15.54 11.28 -9.00
CA SER A 89 15.79 12.73 -8.93
C SER A 89 15.17 13.33 -7.66
N PRO A 90 15.95 13.59 -6.61
CA PRO A 90 15.46 14.28 -5.42
C PRO A 90 14.94 15.67 -5.73
N GLU A 91 15.56 16.32 -6.71
CA GLU A 91 15.18 17.68 -7.15
C GLU A 91 13.82 17.67 -7.82
N ARG A 92 13.58 16.73 -8.76
CA ARG A 92 12.26 16.58 -9.37
C ARG A 92 11.19 16.21 -8.34
N THR A 93 11.52 15.44 -7.34
CA THR A 93 10.61 15.10 -6.24
C THR A 93 10.25 16.36 -5.44
N ARG A 94 11.25 17.16 -5.03
CA ARG A 94 11.00 18.44 -4.32
C ARG A 94 10.16 19.40 -5.15
N GLN A 95 10.45 19.52 -6.43
CA GLN A 95 9.66 20.33 -7.35
C GLN A 95 8.19 19.87 -7.39
N LEU A 96 7.94 18.59 -7.60
CA LEU A 96 6.58 18.03 -7.60
C LEU A 96 5.85 18.24 -6.26
N VAL A 97 6.55 18.15 -5.14
CA VAL A 97 5.98 18.46 -3.84
C VAL A 97 5.55 19.92 -3.79
N ALA A 98 6.43 20.85 -4.15
CA ALA A 98 6.14 22.28 -4.08
C ALA A 98 5.02 22.71 -5.06
N GLU A 99 5.08 22.25 -6.30
CA GLU A 99 4.16 22.68 -7.37
C GLU A 99 2.80 21.99 -7.30
N LYS A 100 2.72 20.82 -6.70
CA LYS A 100 1.52 19.99 -6.75
C LYS A 100 1.09 19.43 -5.39
N TYR A 101 1.89 18.56 -4.78
CA TYR A 101 1.43 17.74 -3.66
C TYR A 101 1.27 18.51 -2.34
N ALA A 102 1.98 19.62 -2.13
CA ALA A 102 1.80 20.51 -0.98
C ALA A 102 0.72 21.59 -1.22
N CYS A 103 0.18 21.71 -2.44
CA CYS A 103 -0.82 22.72 -2.77
C CYS A 103 -2.21 22.30 -2.29
N LYS A 104 -2.92 23.20 -1.60
CA LYS A 104 -4.32 22.96 -1.16
C LYS A 104 -5.24 22.54 -2.30
N ASN A 105 -5.07 23.10 -3.50
CA ASN A 105 -5.86 22.74 -4.69
C ASN A 105 -5.68 21.25 -5.09
N TRP A 106 -4.58 20.63 -4.70
CA TRP A 106 -4.37 19.20 -4.91
C TRP A 106 -4.89 18.38 -3.73
N THR A 107 -4.50 18.74 -2.50
CA THR A 107 -4.83 17.96 -1.30
C THR A 107 -6.31 17.98 -0.97
N MET A 108 -7.01 19.06 -1.33
CA MET A 108 -8.45 19.23 -1.08
C MET A 108 -9.30 19.03 -2.34
N LYS A 109 -8.75 18.39 -3.38
CA LYS A 109 -9.44 18.20 -4.67
C LYS A 109 -10.60 17.20 -4.59
N ILE A 110 -10.54 16.28 -3.66
CA ILE A 110 -11.59 15.28 -3.42
C ILE A 110 -12.21 15.62 -2.07
N PRO A 111 -13.50 15.95 -2.01
CA PRO A 111 -14.22 16.21 -0.77
C PRO A 111 -14.36 14.96 0.10
#